data_7207af0a0229bba6935a858e21918edf
#
_entry.id   7207af0a0229bba6935a858e21918edf
#
_cell.length_a   1.000
_cell.length_b   1.000
_cell.length_c   1.000
_cell.angle_alpha   90.00
_cell.angle_beta   90.00
_cell.angle_gamma   90.00
#
_symmetry.space_group_name_H-M   'P 1'
#
loop_
_entity.id
_entity.type
_entity.pdbx_description
1 polymer ?
#
loop_
_entity_poly.entity_id
_entity_poly.type
_entity_poly.pdbx_seq_one_letter_code
_entity_poly.pdbx_strand_id
1 'polypeptide(L)'
;MNDLFKNINISIIDTISIEAELSGKEVYLVGGFVRDLILNRKNKDIDVMVVGNGIDFAKLISNKLNKKLQIFKNFGTAMLKTENYDIEFVGARKESYSKDSRNPVVEQGTLVEDLSRRDFTINSLAISLNKKNYGEIIDLFSGRADIDKKIIRTPPVSYTHLTLPTICSV
;
A
#
# COMPACT_ATOMS: atom_id res chain seq x y z
N MET A 1 2.17 11.69 18.09
CA MET A 1 2.80 11.62 16.77
C MET A 1 3.66 10.38 16.76
N ASN A 2 3.31 9.37 15.97
CA ASN A 2 4.00 8.08 16.02
C ASN A 2 5.46 8.24 15.57
N ASP A 3 6.40 7.71 16.37
CA ASP A 3 7.85 7.75 16.11
C ASP A 3 8.29 7.12 14.76
N LEU A 4 7.39 6.34 14.14
CA LEU A 4 7.61 5.68 12.86
C LEU A 4 7.91 6.65 11.70
N PHE A 5 7.43 7.90 11.76
CA PHE A 5 7.64 8.89 10.70
C PHE A 5 8.91 9.74 10.87
N LYS A 6 9.61 9.66 12.01
CA LYS A 6 10.81 10.49 12.28
C LYS A 6 11.95 10.31 11.27
N ASN A 7 11.98 9.19 10.56
CA ASN A 7 13.06 8.86 9.62
C ASN A 7 12.70 9.05 8.14
N ILE A 8 11.47 9.50 7.85
CA ILE A 8 11.04 9.75 6.48
C ILE A 8 11.19 11.24 6.19
N ASN A 9 11.60 11.60 4.97
CA ASN A 9 11.55 12.98 4.53
C ASN A 9 10.06 13.40 4.46
N ILE A 10 9.61 13.96 5.55
CA ILE A 10 8.20 14.19 5.89
C ILE A 10 7.49 15.06 4.84
N SER A 11 8.21 15.95 4.17
CA SER A 11 7.60 16.95 3.27
C SER A 11 6.79 16.35 2.11
N ILE A 12 7.20 15.20 1.56
CA ILE A 12 6.47 14.58 0.45
C ILE A 12 5.23 13.82 0.95
N ILE A 13 5.33 13.18 2.10
CA ILE A 13 4.20 12.47 2.72
C ILE A 13 3.15 13.48 3.19
N ASP A 14 3.59 14.62 3.74
CA ASP A 14 2.69 15.72 4.11
C ASP A 14 1.95 16.27 2.88
N THR A 15 2.65 16.43 1.75
CA THR A 15 2.02 16.86 0.49
C THR A 15 0.97 15.86 0.03
N ILE A 16 1.26 14.56 0.10
CA ILE A 16 0.31 13.48 -0.25
C ILE A 16 -0.90 13.51 0.69
N SER A 17 -0.68 13.68 2.00
CA SER A 17 -1.74 13.76 3.01
C SER A 17 -2.66 14.97 2.80
N ILE A 18 -2.09 16.15 2.53
CA ILE A 18 -2.87 17.36 2.25
C ILE A 18 -3.72 17.17 0.98
N GLU A 19 -3.15 16.60 -0.06
CA GLU A 19 -3.87 16.38 -1.33
C GLU A 19 -4.94 15.28 -1.19
N ALA A 20 -4.72 14.27 -0.34
CA ALA A 20 -5.73 13.27 0.01
C ALA A 20 -6.97 13.92 0.63
N GLU A 21 -6.77 14.84 1.58
CA GLU A 21 -7.85 15.59 2.22
C GLU A 21 -8.59 16.49 1.23
N LEU A 22 -7.85 17.26 0.40
CA LEU A 22 -8.42 18.18 -0.57
C LEU A 22 -9.24 17.47 -1.67
N SER A 23 -8.81 16.27 -2.06
CA SER A 23 -9.48 15.45 -3.08
C SER A 23 -10.56 14.53 -2.51
N GLY A 24 -10.71 14.46 -1.18
CA GLY A 24 -11.64 13.56 -0.48
C GLY A 24 -11.33 12.08 -0.70
N LYS A 25 -10.06 11.72 -0.93
CA LYS A 25 -9.65 10.34 -1.19
C LYS A 25 -9.04 9.69 0.05
N GLU A 26 -9.32 8.40 0.22
CA GLU A 26 -8.62 7.59 1.21
C GLU A 26 -7.28 7.16 0.63
N VAL A 27 -6.19 7.48 1.34
CA VAL A 27 -4.80 7.25 0.90
C VAL A 27 -3.98 6.61 2.01
N TYR A 28 -3.18 5.63 1.64
CA TYR A 28 -2.42 4.81 2.57
C TYR A 28 -1.01 4.52 2.05
N LEU A 29 -0.02 4.48 2.94
CA LEU A 29 1.23 3.78 2.69
C LEU A 29 0.99 2.28 2.90
N VAL A 30 1.54 1.43 2.05
CA VAL A 30 1.27 -0.02 2.10
C VAL A 30 2.51 -0.87 1.82
N GLY A 31 2.37 -2.17 2.01
CA GLY A 31 3.31 -3.16 1.50
C GLY A 31 4.66 -3.21 2.20
N GLY A 32 5.68 -3.51 1.41
CA GLY A 32 7.06 -3.67 1.89
C GLY A 32 7.61 -2.43 2.58
N PHE A 33 7.19 -1.25 2.15
CA PHE A 33 7.60 0.00 2.78
C PHE A 33 7.15 0.08 4.25
N VAL A 34 5.89 -0.26 4.54
CA VAL A 34 5.36 -0.25 5.92
C VAL A 34 6.06 -1.28 6.80
N ARG A 35 6.27 -2.50 6.27
CA ARG A 35 7.04 -3.53 6.97
C ARG A 35 8.45 -3.04 7.31
N ASP A 36 9.15 -2.45 6.35
CA ASP A 36 10.53 -2.00 6.52
C ASP A 36 10.63 -0.83 7.49
N LEU A 37 9.62 0.05 7.54
CA LEU A 37 9.49 1.07 8.58
C LEU A 37 9.40 0.46 9.98
N ILE A 38 8.56 -0.55 10.16
CA ILE A 38 8.38 -1.24 11.46
C ILE A 38 9.70 -1.91 11.87
N LEU A 39 10.42 -2.50 10.91
CA LEU A 39 11.73 -3.12 11.11
C LEU A 39 12.90 -2.12 11.24
N ASN A 40 12.62 -0.81 11.16
CA ASN A 40 13.64 0.25 11.13
C ASN A 40 14.69 0.02 10.03
N ARG A 41 14.25 -0.47 8.86
CA ARG A 41 15.07 -0.68 7.67
C ARG A 41 14.90 0.47 6.69
N LYS A 42 15.99 0.87 6.04
CA LYS A 42 15.93 1.88 4.97
C LYS A 42 15.27 1.27 3.74
N ASN A 43 14.24 1.94 3.23
CA ASN A 43 13.60 1.62 1.96
C ASN A 43 13.39 2.92 1.18
N LYS A 44 13.69 2.90 -0.12
CA LYS A 44 13.51 4.04 -1.02
C LYS A 44 12.20 3.93 -1.82
N ASP A 45 11.63 2.74 -1.89
CA ASP A 45 10.43 2.46 -2.66
C ASP A 45 9.21 2.66 -1.76
N ILE A 46 8.45 3.72 -2.02
CA ILE A 46 7.24 4.08 -1.27
C ILE A 46 6.02 3.68 -2.08
N ASP A 47 5.25 2.71 -1.57
CA ASP A 47 3.98 2.31 -2.16
C ASP A 47 2.83 3.11 -1.55
N VAL A 48 2.16 3.91 -2.38
CA VAL A 48 0.99 4.72 -2.02
C VAL A 48 -0.25 4.11 -2.66
N MET A 49 -1.15 3.60 -1.84
CA MET A 49 -2.44 3.08 -2.28
C MET A 49 -3.53 4.13 -2.11
N VAL A 50 -4.36 4.27 -3.14
CA VAL A 50 -5.49 5.20 -3.19
C VAL A 50 -6.78 4.41 -3.36
N VAL A 51 -7.77 4.61 -2.51
CA VAL A 51 -9.11 4.08 -2.77
C VAL A 51 -9.73 4.88 -3.91
N GLY A 52 -9.67 4.30 -5.10
CA GLY A 52 -10.02 4.96 -6.36
C GLY A 52 -8.91 4.89 -7.41
N ASN A 53 -8.87 5.89 -8.30
CA ASN A 53 -7.90 5.93 -9.38
C ASN A 53 -6.54 6.48 -8.89
N GLY A 54 -5.55 5.58 -8.73
CA GLY A 54 -4.20 5.93 -8.29
C GLY A 54 -3.46 6.81 -9.30
N ILE A 55 -3.66 6.60 -10.62
CA ILE A 55 -3.01 7.41 -11.65
C ILE A 55 -3.48 8.87 -11.60
N ASP A 56 -4.77 9.09 -11.42
CA ASP A 56 -5.29 10.47 -11.38
C ASP A 56 -4.83 11.19 -10.11
N PHE A 57 -4.76 10.48 -8.98
CA PHE A 57 -4.18 11.04 -7.77
C PHE A 57 -2.68 11.35 -7.94
N ALA A 58 -1.92 10.46 -8.58
CA ALA A 58 -0.51 10.68 -8.87
C ALA A 58 -0.27 11.92 -9.74
N LYS A 59 -1.17 12.22 -10.70
CA LYS A 59 -1.11 13.45 -11.50
C LYS A 59 -1.26 14.70 -10.64
N LEU A 60 -2.16 14.69 -9.64
CA LEU A 60 -2.33 15.81 -8.71
C LEU A 60 -1.02 16.07 -7.95
N ILE A 61 -0.41 15.00 -7.40
CA ILE A 61 0.86 15.10 -6.67
C ILE A 61 2.00 15.56 -7.58
N SER A 62 2.11 15.00 -8.79
CA SER A 62 3.11 15.38 -9.80
C SER A 62 3.05 16.87 -10.14
N ASN A 63 1.86 17.40 -10.37
CA ASN A 63 1.64 18.82 -10.65
C ASN A 63 2.02 19.70 -9.45
N LYS A 64 1.63 19.28 -8.24
CA LYS A 64 1.93 20.02 -7.01
C LYS A 64 3.42 20.12 -6.73
N LEU A 65 4.15 19.05 -6.99
CA LEU A 65 5.59 18.97 -6.77
C LEU A 65 6.42 19.43 -7.97
N ASN A 66 5.77 19.74 -9.08
CA ASN A 66 6.42 20.04 -10.37
C ASN A 66 7.46 18.96 -10.75
N LYS A 67 7.09 17.69 -10.60
CA LYS A 67 7.94 16.53 -10.89
C LYS A 67 7.36 15.69 -12.03
N LYS A 68 8.24 15.06 -12.81
CA LYS A 68 7.82 14.20 -13.93
C LYS A 68 7.20 12.90 -13.42
N LEU A 69 6.02 12.55 -13.96
CA LEU A 69 5.30 11.32 -13.67
C LEU A 69 5.49 10.30 -14.80
N GLN A 70 5.81 9.06 -14.42
CA GLN A 70 5.77 7.90 -15.33
C GLN A 70 4.47 7.15 -15.11
N ILE A 71 3.72 6.87 -16.18
CA ILE A 71 2.43 6.18 -16.10
C ILE A 71 2.54 4.82 -16.77
N PHE A 72 2.16 3.77 -16.05
CA PHE A 72 2.14 2.38 -16.51
C PHE A 72 0.68 1.92 -16.64
N LYS A 73 0.06 2.33 -17.78
CA LYS A 73 -1.38 2.11 -18.02
C LYS A 73 -1.80 0.64 -17.90
N ASN A 74 -0.97 -0.28 -18.40
CA ASN A 74 -1.27 -1.72 -18.37
C ASN A 74 -1.32 -2.29 -16.96
N PHE A 75 -0.62 -1.67 -16.02
CA PHE A 75 -0.60 -2.07 -14.61
C PHE A 75 -1.51 -1.20 -13.74
N GLY A 76 -2.07 -0.12 -14.29
CA GLY A 76 -2.89 0.83 -13.55
C GLY A 76 -2.11 1.58 -12.47
N THR A 77 -0.80 1.78 -12.65
CA THR A 77 0.09 2.43 -11.69
C THR A 77 0.78 3.64 -12.29
N ALA A 78 1.29 4.51 -11.42
CA ALA A 78 2.11 5.65 -11.81
C ALA A 78 3.26 5.82 -10.80
N MET A 79 4.43 6.19 -11.29
CA MET A 79 5.64 6.37 -10.49
C MET A 79 6.14 7.80 -10.57
N LEU A 80 6.44 8.37 -9.42
CA LEU A 80 7.07 9.67 -9.26
C LEU A 80 8.44 9.47 -8.60
N LYS A 81 9.49 9.87 -9.31
CA LYS A 81 10.86 9.79 -8.81
C LYS A 81 11.28 11.09 -8.17
N THR A 82 11.86 11.00 -6.98
CA THR A 82 12.53 12.11 -6.29
C THR A 82 14.01 11.77 -6.11
N GLU A 83 14.78 12.66 -5.51
CA GLU A 83 16.20 12.42 -5.23
C GLU A 83 16.42 11.26 -4.26
N ASN A 84 15.49 11.09 -3.30
CA ASN A 84 15.63 10.14 -2.20
C ASN A 84 14.69 8.95 -2.28
N TYR A 85 13.57 9.07 -3.02
CA TYR A 85 12.49 8.08 -3.03
C TYR A 85 11.91 7.88 -4.43
N ASP A 86 11.57 6.64 -4.73
CA ASP A 86 10.70 6.25 -5.83
C ASP A 86 9.31 5.99 -5.24
N ILE A 87 8.29 6.74 -5.70
CA ILE A 87 6.95 6.68 -5.14
C ILE A 87 6.01 6.10 -6.17
N GLU A 88 5.49 4.91 -5.90
CA GLU A 88 4.52 4.26 -6.75
C GLU A 88 3.10 4.52 -6.21
N PHE A 89 2.22 4.99 -7.09
CA PHE A 89 0.81 5.19 -6.82
C PHE A 89 -0.01 4.10 -7.48
N VAL A 90 -0.82 3.41 -6.68
CA VAL A 90 -1.70 2.33 -7.13
C VAL A 90 -3.12 2.58 -6.67
N GLY A 91 -4.11 2.17 -7.46
CA GLY A 91 -5.49 2.09 -6.98
C GLY A 91 -5.69 0.87 -6.08
N ALA A 92 -6.52 0.96 -5.05
CA ALA A 92 -6.96 -0.21 -4.31
C ALA A 92 -7.65 -1.20 -5.26
N ARG A 93 -7.28 -2.48 -5.18
CA ARG A 93 -7.73 -3.52 -6.12
C ARG A 93 -8.48 -4.62 -5.40
N LYS A 94 -9.52 -5.10 -6.08
CA LYS A 94 -10.19 -6.36 -5.80
C LYS A 94 -9.90 -7.32 -6.95
N GLU A 95 -9.57 -8.54 -6.63
CA GLU A 95 -9.38 -9.61 -7.60
C GLU A 95 -10.54 -10.59 -7.50
N SER A 96 -11.19 -10.84 -8.63
CA SER A 96 -12.21 -11.87 -8.74
C SER A 96 -11.76 -12.93 -9.75
N TYR A 97 -11.90 -14.21 -9.39
CA TYR A 97 -11.55 -15.34 -10.26
C TYR A 97 -12.83 -15.89 -10.85
N SER A 98 -12.94 -15.93 -12.18
CA SER A 98 -13.99 -16.70 -12.85
C SER A 98 -13.58 -18.17 -12.98
N LYS A 99 -14.57 -19.09 -12.98
CA LYS A 99 -14.30 -20.55 -13.12
C LYS A 99 -13.57 -20.91 -14.42
N ASP A 100 -13.68 -20.05 -15.43
CA ASP A 100 -13.20 -20.30 -16.79
C ASP A 100 -11.89 -19.57 -17.15
N SER A 101 -11.33 -18.79 -16.21
CA SER A 101 -10.10 -18.03 -16.47
C SER A 101 -9.12 -18.12 -15.30
N ARG A 102 -7.85 -18.42 -15.63
CA ARG A 102 -6.73 -18.33 -14.66
C ARG A 102 -6.28 -16.91 -14.39
N ASN A 103 -6.70 -15.95 -15.21
CA ASN A 103 -6.38 -14.55 -15.03
C ASN A 103 -7.48 -13.89 -14.19
N PRO A 104 -7.14 -13.27 -13.05
CA PRO A 104 -8.12 -12.54 -12.26
C PRO A 104 -8.66 -11.32 -13.02
N VAL A 105 -9.93 -11.07 -12.88
CA VAL A 105 -10.50 -9.77 -13.23
C VAL A 105 -10.16 -8.80 -12.11
N VAL A 106 -9.44 -7.73 -12.45
CA VAL A 106 -9.02 -6.70 -11.51
C VAL A 106 -10.03 -5.56 -11.57
N GLU A 107 -10.69 -5.33 -10.46
CA GLU A 107 -11.64 -4.24 -10.26
C GLU A 107 -11.15 -3.27 -9.20
N GLN A 108 -11.76 -2.10 -9.14
CA GLN A 108 -11.52 -1.15 -8.06
C GLN A 108 -12.03 -1.74 -6.74
N GLY A 109 -11.16 -1.77 -5.73
CA GLY A 109 -11.44 -2.35 -4.42
C GLY A 109 -11.41 -1.32 -3.30
N THR A 110 -11.70 -1.82 -2.10
CA THR A 110 -11.52 -1.15 -0.82
C THR A 110 -10.13 -1.43 -0.24
N LEU A 111 -9.75 -0.72 0.83
CA LEU A 111 -8.54 -1.03 1.60
C LEU A 111 -8.49 -2.50 2.06
N VAL A 112 -9.61 -3.00 2.59
CA VAL A 112 -9.70 -4.38 3.12
C VAL A 112 -9.48 -5.41 2.02
N GLU A 113 -10.10 -5.21 0.86
CA GLU A 113 -9.96 -6.10 -0.28
C GLU A 113 -8.53 -6.10 -0.83
N ASP A 114 -7.88 -4.92 -0.92
CA ASP A 114 -6.49 -4.84 -1.37
C ASP A 114 -5.52 -5.51 -0.39
N LEU A 115 -5.66 -5.30 0.90
CA LEU A 115 -4.81 -5.93 1.90
C LEU A 115 -5.01 -7.45 1.97
N SER A 116 -6.24 -7.93 1.73
CA SER A 116 -6.59 -9.35 1.79
C SER A 116 -5.98 -10.18 0.66
N ARG A 117 -5.74 -9.59 -0.52
CA ARG A 117 -5.18 -10.29 -1.70
C ARG A 117 -3.65 -10.36 -1.70
N ARG A 118 -2.96 -9.70 -0.77
CA ARG A 118 -1.50 -9.67 -0.71
C ARG A 118 -0.94 -11.03 -0.30
N ASP A 119 0.30 -11.28 -0.68
CA ASP A 119 0.99 -12.56 -0.49
C ASP A 119 1.18 -12.93 0.99
N PHE A 120 1.66 -11.97 1.81
CA PHE A 120 1.99 -12.23 3.20
C PHE A 120 1.37 -11.18 4.14
N THR A 121 1.04 -11.64 5.37
CA THR A 121 0.51 -10.76 6.44
C THR A 121 1.44 -9.59 6.74
N ILE A 122 2.75 -9.82 6.72
CA ILE A 122 3.78 -8.79 6.94
C ILE A 122 3.82 -7.72 5.84
N ASN A 123 3.25 -7.99 4.66
CA ASN A 123 3.09 -7.05 3.55
C ASN A 123 1.65 -6.50 3.46
N SER A 124 0.72 -7.04 4.26
CA SER A 124 -0.68 -6.62 4.33
C SER A 124 -0.92 -5.58 5.43
N LEU A 125 0.04 -4.72 5.62
CA LEU A 125 0.01 -3.61 6.56
C LEU A 125 -0.21 -2.30 5.81
N ALA A 126 -0.96 -1.38 6.42
CA ALA A 126 -1.14 -0.05 5.88
C ALA A 126 -0.94 1.02 6.95
N ILE A 127 -0.56 2.23 6.53
CA ILE A 127 -0.51 3.42 7.38
C ILE A 127 -1.38 4.48 6.73
N SER A 128 -2.35 5.02 7.46
CA SER A 128 -3.23 6.06 6.94
C SER A 128 -2.51 7.39 6.77
N LEU A 129 -2.75 8.04 5.62
CA LEU A 129 -2.31 9.40 5.34
C LEU A 129 -3.46 10.42 5.43
N ASN A 130 -4.67 9.99 5.75
CA ASN A 130 -5.81 10.88 5.92
C ASN A 130 -5.74 11.58 7.27
N LYS A 131 -6.09 12.88 7.32
CA LYS A 131 -5.97 13.74 8.50
C LYS A 131 -6.61 13.15 9.76
N LYS A 132 -7.79 12.52 9.60
CA LYS A 132 -8.57 11.96 10.72
C LYS A 132 -7.79 10.91 11.52
N ASN A 133 -7.00 10.11 10.84
CA ASN A 133 -6.26 8.97 11.42
C ASN A 133 -4.83 8.88 10.89
N TYR A 134 -4.22 10.04 10.66
CA TYR A 134 -2.86 10.15 10.12
C TYR A 134 -1.84 9.40 10.98
N GLY A 135 -1.07 8.52 10.34
CA GLY A 135 -0.06 7.71 10.99
C GLY A 135 -0.60 6.49 11.74
N GLU A 136 -1.91 6.22 11.70
CA GLU A 136 -2.49 5.00 12.25
C GLU A 136 -2.08 3.79 11.40
N ILE A 137 -1.58 2.75 12.09
CA ILE A 137 -1.24 1.47 11.45
C ILE A 137 -2.48 0.61 11.42
N ILE A 138 -2.84 0.16 10.23
CA ILE A 138 -3.93 -0.76 9.97
C ILE A 138 -3.33 -2.14 9.75
N ASP A 139 -3.62 -3.07 10.66
CA ASP A 139 -3.14 -4.44 10.69
C ASP A 139 -4.32 -5.41 10.85
N LEU A 140 -4.90 -5.82 9.73
CA LEU A 140 -6.08 -6.68 9.71
C LEU A 140 -5.76 -8.16 9.97
N PHE A 141 -4.51 -8.55 9.77
CA PHE A 141 -4.10 -9.97 9.75
C PHE A 141 -2.98 -10.30 10.72
N SER A 142 -2.74 -9.43 11.72
CA SER A 142 -1.68 -9.60 12.73
C SER A 142 -0.27 -9.65 12.14
N GLY A 143 -0.03 -8.91 11.05
CA GLY A 143 1.27 -8.85 10.38
C GLY A 143 2.38 -8.33 11.27
N ARG A 144 2.09 -7.41 12.21
CA ARG A 144 3.06 -6.92 13.20
C ARG A 144 3.51 -8.04 14.14
N ALA A 145 2.56 -8.84 14.62
CA ALA A 145 2.90 -9.99 15.48
C ALA A 145 3.71 -11.05 14.72
N ASP A 146 3.45 -11.21 13.40
CA ASP A 146 4.22 -12.12 12.56
C ASP A 146 5.65 -11.57 12.30
N ILE A 147 5.83 -10.26 12.16
CA ILE A 147 7.15 -9.61 12.11
C ILE A 147 7.94 -9.89 13.38
N ASP A 148 7.34 -9.66 14.56
CA ASP A 148 8.00 -9.85 15.86
C ASP A 148 8.41 -11.30 16.07
N LYS A 149 7.57 -12.25 15.64
CA LYS A 149 7.80 -13.70 15.76
C LYS A 149 8.63 -14.28 14.61
N LYS A 150 8.99 -13.48 13.60
CA LYS A 150 9.69 -13.92 12.37
C LYS A 150 8.93 -15.04 11.64
N ILE A 151 7.62 -14.89 11.50
CA ILE A 151 6.73 -15.84 10.81
C ILE A 151 6.34 -15.25 9.46
N ILE A 152 6.37 -16.08 8.42
CA ILE A 152 5.78 -15.77 7.11
C ILE A 152 4.47 -16.54 7.01
N ARG A 153 3.36 -15.80 6.83
CA ARG A 153 2.00 -16.33 6.74
C ARG A 153 1.23 -15.60 5.67
N THR A 154 0.39 -16.30 4.94
CA THR A 154 -0.57 -15.67 4.02
C THR A 154 -1.77 -15.11 4.79
N PRO A 155 -2.35 -13.97 4.38
CA PRO A 155 -3.64 -13.54 4.89
C PRO A 155 -4.69 -14.64 4.71
N PRO A 156 -5.65 -14.79 5.64
CA PRO A 156 -6.75 -15.73 5.44
C PRO A 156 -7.57 -15.26 4.24
N VAL A 157 -7.45 -15.98 3.13
CA VAL A 157 -8.22 -15.70 1.91
C VAL A 157 -9.64 -16.19 2.17
N SER A 158 -10.62 -15.31 2.07
CA SER A 158 -12.05 -15.69 2.18
C SER A 158 -12.57 -16.45 0.94
N TYR A 159 -11.66 -17.02 0.15
CA TYR A 159 -12.01 -17.85 -1.00
C TYR A 159 -11.86 -19.32 -0.65
N THR A 160 -12.96 -20.02 -0.70
CA THR A 160 -13.16 -21.46 -0.59
C THR A 160 -12.44 -22.26 -1.69
N HIS A 161 -11.12 -22.19 -1.79
CA HIS A 161 -10.31 -23.15 -2.50
C HIS A 161 -8.92 -23.26 -1.87
N LEU A 162 -8.77 -24.30 -1.02
CA LEU A 162 -7.56 -25.07 -0.76
C LEU A 162 -6.21 -24.37 -1.00
N THR A 163 -5.80 -23.55 -0.06
CA THR A 163 -4.38 -23.37 0.20
C THR A 163 -4.14 -23.54 1.67
N LEU A 164 -3.38 -24.60 1.99
CA LEU A 164 -2.84 -24.81 3.33
C LEU A 164 -2.03 -23.57 3.72
N PRO A 165 -2.18 -23.06 4.94
CA PRO A 165 -1.33 -21.98 5.42
C PRO A 165 0.11 -22.48 5.44
N THR A 166 0.94 -21.94 4.57
CA THR A 166 2.38 -22.23 4.59
C THR A 166 2.99 -21.38 5.70
N ILE A 167 3.36 -22.02 6.80
CA ILE A 167 4.12 -21.41 7.88
C ILE A 167 5.59 -21.73 7.62
N CYS A 168 6.39 -20.71 7.28
CA CYS A 168 7.85 -20.82 7.26
C CYS A 168 8.43 -19.96 8.38
N SER A 169 9.25 -20.56 9.22
CA SER A 169 10.12 -19.80 10.14
C SER A 169 11.35 -19.33 9.40
N VAL A 170 11.74 -18.09 9.60
CA VAL A 170 12.94 -17.46 9.03
C VAL A 170 13.95 -17.23 10.15
#